data_0ef29247a6714be8b6570ed889c224af
#
_entry.id   0ef29247a6714be8b6570ed889c224af
#
_cell.length_a   1.000
_cell.length_b   1.000
_cell.length_c   1.000
_cell.angle_alpha   90.00
_cell.angle_beta   90.00
_cell.angle_gamma   90.00
#
_symmetry.space_group_name_H-M   'P 1'
#
loop_
_entity.id
_entity.type
_entity.pdbx_description
1 polymer ?
#
loop_
_entity_poly.entity_id
_entity_poly.type
_entity_poly.pdbx_seq_one_letter_code
_entity_poly.pdbx_strand_id
1 'polypeptide(L)'
;MMIPKSNKNEEEFDLIKPDNYNKFTSESGHWYTQEGEPMYTIIGANGRERNTTLRDAKTLGLVPSVTTIIGMIAKPSLENWKINQALNSALSLERYENESLDEFSARCKHDSKKISIEAAEQGTKIHGMIERGFLGKEKTKPYKIIKEWLDETFPNEDWVAEDSFCATQGYGGKVDLYSKSGIFIDFKTKDNLEGKDPAKLVYDEHGMQLSAYAQGCGFKKAERVSIFVDRKDTEIILYHVWDKESHTKHLGMFNNILEYWKLAKNYDSTVKKNGKKKTKKTKT
;
A
#
# COMPACT_ATOMS: atom_id res chain seq x y z
N MET A 1 -12.85 37.26 51.64
CA MET A 1 -13.46 36.48 50.57
C MET A 1 -12.31 35.83 49.79
N MET A 2 -12.01 34.54 50.09
CA MET A 2 -10.88 33.85 49.51
C MET A 2 -11.32 33.14 48.25
N ILE A 3 -10.59 33.36 47.16
CA ILE A 3 -10.80 32.70 45.86
C ILE A 3 -10.05 31.35 45.93
N PRO A 4 -10.65 30.20 45.59
CA PRO A 4 -9.96 28.93 45.60
C PRO A 4 -9.02 28.80 44.41
N LYS A 5 -7.81 28.34 44.68
CA LYS A 5 -6.81 27.99 43.65
C LYS A 5 -7.29 26.74 42.91
N SER A 6 -7.44 26.83 41.59
CA SER A 6 -7.68 25.67 40.74
C SER A 6 -6.42 24.83 40.63
N ASN A 7 -6.53 23.54 40.99
CA ASN A 7 -5.53 22.53 40.68
C ASN A 7 -5.43 22.38 39.17
N LYS A 8 -4.30 22.75 38.59
CA LYS A 8 -3.90 22.35 37.25
C LYS A 8 -3.36 20.92 37.37
N ASN A 9 -4.11 19.94 36.90
CA ASN A 9 -3.54 18.69 36.48
C ASN A 9 -2.80 19.00 35.16
N GLU A 10 -1.49 19.15 35.27
CA GLU A 10 -0.59 19.08 34.11
C GLU A 10 -0.59 17.61 33.68
N GLU A 11 -1.44 17.25 32.72
CA GLU A 11 -1.22 16.06 31.92
C GLU A 11 0.04 16.32 31.10
N GLU A 12 1.11 15.68 31.51
CA GLU A 12 2.39 15.63 30.83
C GLU A 12 2.15 15.05 29.43
N PHE A 13 2.04 15.94 28.44
CA PHE A 13 2.00 15.56 27.04
C PHE A 13 3.37 14.97 26.71
N ASP A 14 3.46 13.65 26.82
CA ASP A 14 4.59 12.90 26.29
C ASP A 14 4.69 13.24 24.80
N LEU A 15 5.65 14.09 24.45
CA LEU A 15 6.04 14.39 23.08
C LEU A 15 6.43 13.06 22.45
N ILE A 16 5.49 12.45 21.75
CA ILE A 16 5.68 11.21 20.99
C ILE A 16 6.87 11.47 20.05
N LYS A 17 8.00 10.87 20.38
CA LYS A 17 9.23 10.99 19.59
C LYS A 17 8.93 10.60 18.14
N PRO A 18 9.47 11.33 17.15
CA PRO A 18 9.20 11.11 15.71
C PRO A 18 9.52 9.69 15.20
N ASP A 19 10.24 8.89 15.95
CA ASP A 19 10.82 7.62 15.52
C ASP A 19 9.80 6.48 15.26
N ASN A 20 8.59 6.55 15.82
CA ASN A 20 7.56 5.53 15.58
C ASN A 20 6.62 5.83 14.40
N TYR A 21 6.65 7.06 13.88
CA TYR A 21 5.74 7.49 12.82
C TYR A 21 6.15 7.04 11.42
N ASN A 22 7.43 6.71 11.20
CA ASN A 22 7.95 6.33 9.89
C ASN A 22 7.73 4.86 9.50
N LYS A 23 7.20 4.03 10.40
CA LYS A 23 7.00 2.60 10.13
C LYS A 23 5.87 2.30 9.15
N PHE A 24 4.96 3.25 8.90
CA PHE A 24 3.73 3.01 8.12
C PHE A 24 3.41 4.06 7.05
N THR A 25 4.24 5.05 6.79
CA THR A 25 3.84 6.22 5.99
C THR A 25 4.46 6.35 4.62
N SER A 26 5.16 5.36 4.11
CA SER A 26 5.72 5.48 2.75
C SER A 26 5.28 4.31 1.88
N GLU A 27 4.24 4.54 1.07
CA GLU A 27 3.91 3.71 -0.09
C GLU A 27 5.10 3.53 -1.05
N SER A 28 6.19 4.26 -0.83
CA SER A 28 7.38 4.30 -1.69
C SER A 28 8.49 3.33 -1.31
N GLY A 29 8.23 2.39 -0.42
CA GLY A 29 9.29 1.57 0.18
C GLY A 29 9.06 0.07 0.22
N HIS A 30 8.08 -0.46 -0.51
CA HIS A 30 7.89 -1.89 -0.56
C HIS A 30 8.83 -2.52 -1.59
N TRP A 31 9.72 -3.38 -1.09
CA TRP A 31 10.73 -4.07 -1.87
C TRP A 31 10.63 -5.57 -1.71
N TYR A 32 11.05 -6.30 -2.75
CA TYR A 32 11.08 -7.76 -2.76
C TYR A 32 12.46 -8.26 -3.19
N THR A 33 12.83 -9.45 -2.73
CA THR A 33 14.02 -10.14 -3.24
C THR A 33 13.77 -10.69 -4.65
N GLN A 34 14.81 -11.22 -5.30
CA GLN A 34 14.67 -11.89 -6.61
C GLN A 34 13.87 -13.20 -6.52
N GLU A 35 13.76 -13.77 -5.32
CA GLU A 35 12.96 -14.97 -5.00
C GLU A 35 11.50 -14.62 -4.69
N GLY A 36 11.15 -13.32 -4.63
CA GLY A 36 9.80 -12.83 -4.35
C GLY A 36 9.52 -12.57 -2.87
N GLU A 37 10.50 -12.73 -1.98
CA GLU A 37 10.30 -12.51 -0.56
C GLU A 37 10.21 -11.01 -0.21
N PRO A 38 9.26 -10.59 0.63
CA PRO A 38 9.15 -9.22 1.08
C PRO A 38 10.39 -8.76 1.85
N MET A 39 10.91 -7.56 1.50
CA MET A 39 12.06 -6.94 2.16
C MET A 39 11.72 -5.48 2.50
N TYR A 40 10.67 -5.26 3.28
CA TYR A 40 10.17 -3.93 3.62
C TYR A 40 11.04 -3.21 4.63
N THR A 41 11.70 -3.96 5.50
CA THR A 41 12.61 -3.43 6.52
C THR A 41 13.95 -4.14 6.48
N ILE A 42 14.99 -3.47 6.98
CA ILE A 42 16.33 -4.02 7.16
C ILE A 42 16.91 -3.53 8.49
N ILE A 43 17.93 -4.23 8.99
CA ILE A 43 18.70 -3.76 10.14
C ILE A 43 19.71 -2.71 9.66
N GLY A 44 19.61 -1.51 10.18
CA GLY A 44 20.53 -0.40 9.90
C GLY A 44 21.89 -0.58 10.58
N ALA A 45 22.88 0.25 10.22
CA ALA A 45 24.22 0.22 10.80
C ALA A 45 24.25 0.46 12.33
N ASN A 46 23.21 1.06 12.88
CA ASN A 46 23.01 1.28 14.33
C ASN A 46 22.35 0.09 15.03
N GLY A 47 22.17 -1.04 14.36
CA GLY A 47 21.51 -2.24 14.90
C GLY A 47 19.97 -2.13 15.03
N ARG A 48 19.36 -1.03 14.61
CA ARG A 48 17.91 -0.83 14.66
C ARG A 48 17.25 -1.17 13.33
N GLU A 49 16.05 -1.74 13.39
CA GLU A 49 15.22 -1.96 12.22
C GLU A 49 14.77 -0.62 11.63
N ARG A 50 14.83 -0.52 10.31
CA ARG A 50 14.35 0.64 9.55
C ARG A 50 13.79 0.21 8.20
N ASN A 51 13.01 1.09 7.58
CA ASN A 51 12.49 0.84 6.23
C ASN A 51 13.62 0.70 5.20
N THR A 52 13.45 -0.24 4.28
CA THR A 52 14.33 -0.44 3.14
C THR A 52 14.24 0.75 2.18
N THR A 53 15.38 1.30 1.82
CA THR A 53 15.47 2.45 0.91
C THR A 53 15.89 2.03 -0.50
N LEU A 54 15.75 2.93 -1.48
CA LEU A 54 16.27 2.72 -2.84
C LEU A 54 17.80 2.44 -2.86
N ARG A 55 18.55 3.02 -1.91
CA ARG A 55 20.00 2.74 -1.79
C ARG A 55 20.25 1.29 -1.40
N ASP A 56 19.48 0.80 -0.44
CA ASP A 56 19.57 -0.60 0.00
C ASP A 56 19.16 -1.54 -1.13
N ALA A 57 18.07 -1.23 -1.83
CA ALA A 57 17.61 -2.00 -2.98
C ALA A 57 18.68 -2.09 -4.07
N LYS A 58 19.34 -0.95 -4.40
CA LYS A 58 20.47 -0.94 -5.35
C LYS A 58 21.64 -1.79 -4.89
N THR A 59 21.86 -1.91 -3.59
CA THR A 59 22.97 -2.69 -3.01
C THR A 59 22.63 -4.18 -3.00
N LEU A 60 21.41 -4.52 -2.60
CA LEU A 60 20.93 -5.88 -2.38
C LEU A 60 20.32 -6.51 -3.64
N GLY A 61 20.10 -5.74 -4.72
CA GLY A 61 19.47 -6.23 -5.95
C GLY A 61 17.97 -6.44 -5.83
N LEU A 62 17.28 -5.69 -4.93
CA LEU A 62 15.84 -5.83 -4.69
C LEU A 62 15.04 -5.24 -5.84
N VAL A 63 13.82 -5.72 -6.02
CA VAL A 63 12.84 -5.17 -6.98
C VAL A 63 11.79 -4.31 -6.29
N PRO A 64 11.30 -3.22 -6.92
CA PRO A 64 10.22 -2.41 -6.39
C PRO A 64 8.89 -3.16 -6.45
N SER A 65 7.95 -2.84 -5.54
CA SER A 65 6.58 -3.36 -5.62
C SER A 65 5.80 -2.75 -6.78
N VAL A 66 4.76 -3.46 -7.24
CA VAL A 66 3.76 -2.94 -8.18
C VAL A 66 3.20 -1.60 -7.71
N THR A 67 2.82 -1.49 -6.43
CA THR A 67 2.25 -0.26 -5.85
C THR A 67 3.26 0.89 -5.78
N THR A 68 4.56 0.60 -5.56
CA THR A 68 5.65 1.60 -5.64
C THR A 68 5.77 2.19 -7.05
N ILE A 69 5.62 1.36 -8.08
CA ILE A 69 5.68 1.78 -9.49
C ILE A 69 4.44 2.62 -9.83
N ILE A 70 3.24 2.14 -9.52
CA ILE A 70 1.97 2.85 -9.74
C ILE A 70 1.94 4.18 -8.97
N GLY A 71 2.62 4.26 -7.83
CA GLY A 71 2.77 5.50 -7.05
C GLY A 71 3.47 6.66 -7.78
N MET A 72 4.05 6.44 -8.98
CA MET A 72 4.59 7.51 -9.82
C MET A 72 3.51 8.33 -10.54
N ILE A 73 2.27 7.85 -10.57
CA ILE A 73 1.15 8.53 -11.20
C ILE A 73 0.65 9.64 -10.28
N ALA A 74 0.41 10.81 -10.84
CA ALA A 74 -0.24 11.91 -10.14
C ALA A 74 -1.69 11.53 -9.77
N LYS A 75 -2.08 11.83 -8.53
CA LYS A 75 -3.42 11.59 -7.98
C LYS A 75 -4.10 12.89 -7.56
N PRO A 76 -4.55 13.74 -8.51
CA PRO A 76 -5.03 15.10 -8.19
C PRO A 76 -6.17 15.12 -7.16
N SER A 77 -7.10 14.16 -7.23
CA SER A 77 -8.21 14.07 -6.27
C SER A 77 -7.71 13.77 -4.85
N LEU A 78 -6.70 12.91 -4.69
CA LEU A 78 -6.09 12.60 -3.41
C LEU A 78 -5.31 13.80 -2.86
N GLU A 79 -4.57 14.52 -3.71
CA GLU A 79 -3.86 15.73 -3.29
C GLU A 79 -4.83 16.84 -2.85
N ASN A 80 -5.91 17.07 -3.59
CA ASN A 80 -6.95 18.01 -3.18
C ASN A 80 -7.60 17.60 -1.85
N TRP A 81 -7.85 16.31 -1.66
CA TRP A 81 -8.38 15.81 -0.39
C TRP A 81 -7.40 16.08 0.77
N LYS A 82 -6.09 15.80 0.60
CA LYS A 82 -5.07 16.08 1.62
C LYS A 82 -4.99 17.57 1.96
N ILE A 83 -5.07 18.45 0.96
CA ILE A 83 -5.11 19.90 1.16
C ILE A 83 -6.34 20.28 2.01
N ASN A 84 -7.51 19.75 1.68
CA ASN A 84 -8.73 20.03 2.43
C ASN A 84 -8.63 19.54 3.87
N GLN A 85 -8.03 18.35 4.13
CA GLN A 85 -7.81 17.87 5.49
C GLN A 85 -6.88 18.81 6.27
N ALA A 86 -5.81 19.31 5.65
CA ALA A 86 -4.90 20.26 6.28
C ALA A 86 -5.57 21.59 6.60
N LEU A 87 -6.42 22.10 5.70
CA LEU A 87 -7.21 23.31 5.92
C LEU A 87 -8.23 23.12 7.06
N ASN A 88 -8.95 22.00 7.06
CA ASN A 88 -9.91 21.69 8.13
C ASN A 88 -9.21 21.62 9.50
N SER A 89 -8.05 20.98 9.60
CA SER A 89 -7.23 20.96 10.81
C SER A 89 -6.83 22.37 11.24
N ALA A 90 -6.37 23.21 10.32
CA ALA A 90 -5.93 24.57 10.62
C ALA A 90 -7.10 25.47 11.08
N LEU A 91 -8.32 25.20 10.62
CA LEU A 91 -9.52 25.94 10.99
C LEU A 91 -10.15 25.45 12.31
N SER A 92 -9.90 24.20 12.70
CA SER A 92 -10.50 23.59 13.90
C SER A 92 -9.57 23.57 15.11
N LEU A 93 -8.26 23.61 14.91
CA LEU A 93 -7.29 23.64 16.01
C LEU A 93 -7.03 25.07 16.49
N GLU A 94 -7.16 25.26 17.79
CA GLU A 94 -6.72 26.50 18.42
C GLU A 94 -5.19 26.59 18.46
N ARG A 95 -4.66 27.78 18.16
CA ARG A 95 -3.24 28.06 18.31
C ARG A 95 -2.94 28.36 19.77
N TYR A 96 -1.89 27.72 20.32
CA TYR A 96 -1.51 27.96 21.71
C TYR A 96 -0.80 29.31 21.84
N GLU A 97 -0.92 29.92 23.03
CA GLU A 97 -0.20 31.13 23.39
C GLU A 97 1.33 30.83 23.33
N ASN A 98 2.07 31.65 22.62
CA ASN A 98 3.51 31.50 22.38
C ASN A 98 3.93 30.34 21.41
N GLU A 99 3.00 29.64 20.80
CA GLU A 99 3.29 28.67 19.76
C GLU A 99 3.75 29.40 18.48
N SER A 100 4.89 29.00 17.93
CA SER A 100 5.36 29.51 16.63
C SER A 100 4.43 29.02 15.50
N LEU A 101 4.50 29.68 14.33
CA LEU A 101 3.74 29.26 13.16
C LEU A 101 4.17 27.86 12.68
N ASP A 102 5.46 27.54 12.81
CA ASP A 102 6.00 26.23 12.39
C ASP A 102 5.49 25.10 13.29
N GLU A 103 5.43 25.31 14.62
CA GLU A 103 4.87 24.35 15.58
C GLU A 103 3.36 24.14 15.33
N PHE A 104 2.60 25.22 15.15
CA PHE A 104 1.18 25.12 14.81
C PHE A 104 0.99 24.38 13.47
N SER A 105 1.77 24.71 12.44
CA SER A 105 1.73 24.02 11.15
C SER A 105 2.07 22.53 11.28
N ALA A 106 3.02 22.18 12.13
CA ALA A 106 3.36 20.77 12.40
C ALA A 106 2.19 20.02 13.06
N ARG A 107 1.50 20.65 14.05
CA ARG A 107 0.30 20.08 14.67
C ARG A 107 -0.84 19.90 13.66
N CYS A 108 -1.11 20.91 12.82
CA CYS A 108 -2.13 20.79 11.78
C CYS A 108 -1.82 19.65 10.78
N LYS A 109 -0.56 19.54 10.34
CA LYS A 109 -0.11 18.44 9.47
C LYS A 109 -0.24 17.08 10.14
N HIS A 110 0.02 16.99 11.43
CA HIS A 110 -0.17 15.76 12.20
C HIS A 110 -1.66 15.39 12.30
N ASP A 111 -2.49 16.33 12.70
CA ASP A 111 -3.93 16.13 12.86
C ASP A 111 -4.61 15.76 11.53
N SER A 112 -4.27 16.44 10.44
CA SER A 112 -4.81 16.15 9.11
C SER A 112 -4.54 14.73 8.61
N LYS A 113 -3.55 14.03 9.18
CA LYS A 113 -3.21 12.64 8.82
C LYS A 113 -4.01 11.60 9.61
N LYS A 114 -4.61 11.95 10.74
CA LYS A 114 -5.31 10.98 11.62
C LYS A 114 -6.31 10.14 10.85
N ILE A 115 -7.20 10.76 10.08
CA ILE A 115 -8.25 10.05 9.31
C ILE A 115 -7.63 9.04 8.34
N SER A 116 -6.53 9.41 7.66
CA SER A 116 -5.86 8.51 6.71
C SER A 116 -5.14 7.36 7.41
N ILE A 117 -4.58 7.60 8.59
CA ILE A 117 -3.92 6.57 9.40
C ILE A 117 -4.94 5.56 9.92
N GLU A 118 -6.02 6.04 10.54
CA GLU A 118 -7.11 5.20 11.02
C GLU A 118 -7.73 4.36 9.90
N ALA A 119 -7.94 4.97 8.72
CA ALA A 119 -8.44 4.27 7.55
C ALA A 119 -7.48 3.18 7.05
N ALA A 120 -6.15 3.42 7.08
CA ALA A 120 -5.16 2.43 6.71
C ALA A 120 -5.07 1.28 7.72
N GLU A 121 -5.13 1.57 9.03
CA GLU A 121 -5.13 0.56 10.09
C GLU A 121 -6.37 -0.33 10.01
N GLN A 122 -7.56 0.27 9.82
CA GLN A 122 -8.79 -0.49 9.61
C GLN A 122 -8.74 -1.34 8.34
N GLY A 123 -8.19 -0.79 7.25
CA GLY A 123 -7.96 -1.52 6.01
C GLY A 123 -7.10 -2.75 6.24
N THR A 124 -5.95 -2.59 6.88
CA THR A 124 -5.05 -3.71 7.22
C THR A 124 -5.74 -4.77 8.07
N LYS A 125 -6.55 -4.36 9.06
CA LYS A 125 -7.31 -5.27 9.90
C LYS A 125 -8.32 -6.09 9.09
N ILE A 126 -9.06 -5.43 8.19
CA ILE A 126 -10.08 -6.10 7.34
C ILE A 126 -9.41 -7.07 6.37
N HIS A 127 -8.31 -6.66 5.69
CA HIS A 127 -7.52 -7.58 4.85
C HIS A 127 -7.07 -8.81 5.64
N GLY A 128 -6.51 -8.62 6.84
CA GLY A 128 -6.10 -9.73 7.69
C GLY A 128 -7.26 -10.65 8.14
N MET A 129 -8.48 -10.12 8.29
CA MET A 129 -9.66 -10.95 8.58
C MET A 129 -10.01 -11.86 7.40
N ILE A 130 -9.96 -11.35 6.18
CA ILE A 130 -10.25 -12.08 4.94
C ILE A 130 -9.14 -13.12 4.69
N GLU A 131 -7.88 -12.69 4.76
CA GLU A 131 -6.69 -13.55 4.62
C GLU A 131 -6.75 -14.78 5.52
N ARG A 132 -6.97 -14.57 6.85
CA ARG A 132 -7.04 -15.67 7.81
C ARG A 132 -8.15 -16.65 7.46
N GLY A 133 -9.23 -16.20 6.84
CA GLY A 133 -10.30 -17.05 6.34
C GLY A 133 -9.83 -17.97 5.22
N PHE A 134 -9.17 -17.43 4.19
CA PHE A 134 -8.65 -18.22 3.07
C PHE A 134 -7.49 -19.13 3.48
N LEU A 135 -6.73 -18.76 4.50
CA LEU A 135 -5.70 -19.62 5.10
C LEU A 135 -6.28 -20.68 6.06
N GLY A 136 -7.60 -20.79 6.20
CA GLY A 136 -8.26 -21.76 7.07
C GLY A 136 -8.10 -21.51 8.58
N LYS A 137 -7.61 -20.32 8.98
CA LYS A 137 -7.33 -19.99 10.40
C LYS A 137 -8.57 -19.48 11.13
N GLU A 138 -9.42 -18.68 10.47
CA GLU A 138 -10.57 -18.04 11.09
C GLU A 138 -11.66 -17.76 10.06
N LYS A 139 -12.92 -18.11 10.37
CA LYS A 139 -14.06 -17.87 9.47
C LYS A 139 -14.81 -16.60 9.86
N THR A 140 -14.24 -15.44 9.55
CA THR A 140 -14.83 -14.13 9.80
C THR A 140 -16.05 -13.85 8.91
N LYS A 141 -16.88 -12.87 9.27
CA LYS A 141 -18.07 -12.50 8.46
C LYS A 141 -17.68 -12.07 7.03
N PRO A 142 -16.76 -11.07 6.82
CA PRO A 142 -16.41 -10.65 5.47
C PRO A 142 -15.84 -11.82 4.64
N TYR A 143 -15.02 -12.70 5.22
CA TYR A 143 -14.56 -13.91 4.53
C TYR A 143 -15.70 -14.78 4.04
N LYS A 144 -16.72 -15.06 4.90
CA LYS A 144 -17.84 -15.93 4.52
C LYS A 144 -18.62 -15.38 3.34
N ILE A 145 -18.95 -14.07 3.38
CA ILE A 145 -19.70 -13.39 2.32
C ILE A 145 -18.91 -13.41 1.00
N ILE A 146 -17.62 -13.09 1.07
CA ILE A 146 -16.74 -13.10 -0.10
C ILE A 146 -16.60 -14.52 -0.65
N LYS A 147 -16.39 -15.51 0.21
CA LYS A 147 -16.23 -16.91 -0.20
C LYS A 147 -17.48 -17.45 -0.88
N GLU A 148 -18.67 -17.16 -0.33
CA GLU A 148 -19.95 -17.54 -0.93
C GLU A 148 -20.11 -16.94 -2.33
N TRP A 149 -19.87 -15.64 -2.48
CA TRP A 149 -19.92 -14.97 -3.79
C TRP A 149 -18.91 -15.55 -4.78
N LEU A 150 -17.68 -15.87 -4.32
CA LEU A 150 -16.66 -16.49 -5.17
C LEU A 150 -17.05 -17.90 -5.61
N ASP A 151 -17.64 -18.70 -4.73
CA ASP A 151 -18.08 -20.06 -5.05
C ASP A 151 -19.24 -20.08 -6.06
N GLU A 152 -20.12 -19.08 -6.00
CA GLU A 152 -21.21 -18.90 -6.96
C GLU A 152 -20.71 -18.38 -8.31
N THR A 153 -19.79 -17.40 -8.30
CA THR A 153 -19.32 -16.73 -9.52
C THR A 153 -18.24 -17.53 -10.25
N PHE A 154 -17.35 -18.17 -9.48
CA PHE A 154 -16.20 -18.93 -9.97
C PHE A 154 -16.17 -20.31 -9.28
N PRO A 155 -17.04 -21.23 -9.67
CA PRO A 155 -17.13 -22.53 -9.01
C PRO A 155 -15.89 -23.40 -9.23
N ASN A 156 -15.53 -24.17 -8.22
CA ASN A 156 -14.43 -25.14 -8.22
C ASN A 156 -13.03 -24.54 -8.37
N GLU A 157 -12.82 -23.30 -7.94
CA GLU A 157 -11.50 -22.67 -7.97
C GLU A 157 -10.67 -23.00 -6.73
N ASP A 158 -9.38 -23.26 -6.98
CA ASP A 158 -8.36 -23.40 -5.92
C ASP A 158 -7.74 -22.02 -5.64
N TRP A 159 -8.05 -21.45 -4.50
CA TRP A 159 -7.59 -20.13 -4.10
C TRP A 159 -6.27 -20.17 -3.35
N VAL A 160 -5.37 -19.24 -3.72
CA VAL A 160 -4.08 -18.98 -3.06
C VAL A 160 -4.13 -17.56 -2.51
N ALA A 161 -3.92 -17.40 -1.21
CA ALA A 161 -3.95 -16.11 -0.52
C ALA A 161 -2.53 -15.64 -0.16
N GLU A 162 -2.33 -14.32 -0.23
CA GLU A 162 -1.13 -13.64 0.27
C GLU A 162 0.19 -14.14 -0.35
N ASP A 163 0.16 -14.53 -1.60
CA ASP A 163 1.34 -15.03 -2.31
C ASP A 163 2.21 -13.91 -2.89
N SER A 164 3.48 -14.01 -2.65
CA SER A 164 4.47 -13.02 -3.09
C SER A 164 5.24 -13.51 -4.30
N PHE A 165 5.60 -12.61 -5.19
CA PHE A 165 6.34 -12.94 -6.42
C PHE A 165 7.40 -11.90 -6.77
N CYS A 166 8.37 -12.33 -7.61
CA CYS A 166 9.26 -11.47 -8.37
C CYS A 166 9.09 -11.73 -9.86
N ALA A 167 8.73 -10.70 -10.60
CA ALA A 167 8.57 -10.75 -12.04
C ALA A 167 9.91 -10.59 -12.77
N THR A 168 10.07 -11.30 -13.88
CA THR A 168 11.29 -11.21 -14.74
C THR A 168 11.52 -9.80 -15.30
N GLN A 169 10.49 -8.95 -15.33
CA GLN A 169 10.54 -7.55 -15.75
C GLN A 169 11.18 -6.62 -14.69
N GLY A 170 11.48 -7.13 -13.47
CA GLY A 170 12.17 -6.38 -12.42
C GLY A 170 11.23 -5.63 -11.47
N TYR A 171 10.11 -6.22 -11.14
CA TYR A 171 9.20 -5.77 -10.08
C TYR A 171 8.67 -6.96 -9.27
N GLY A 172 8.16 -6.70 -8.10
CA GLY A 172 7.55 -7.71 -7.25
C GLY A 172 6.19 -7.28 -6.72
N GLY A 173 5.53 -8.18 -6.05
CA GLY A 173 4.25 -7.91 -5.44
C GLY A 173 3.81 -9.02 -4.50
N LYS A 174 2.75 -8.74 -3.77
CA LYS A 174 2.03 -9.71 -2.96
C LYS A 174 0.57 -9.63 -3.38
N VAL A 175 0.03 -10.74 -3.84
CA VAL A 175 -1.35 -10.83 -4.33
C VAL A 175 -2.25 -11.18 -3.15
N ASP A 176 -3.30 -10.41 -2.93
CA ASP A 176 -4.24 -10.67 -1.83
C ASP A 176 -4.88 -12.06 -1.97
N LEU A 177 -5.39 -12.36 -3.18
CA LEU A 177 -5.99 -13.65 -3.50
C LEU A 177 -5.95 -13.88 -5.02
N TYR A 178 -5.58 -15.09 -5.43
CA TYR A 178 -5.73 -15.51 -6.83
C TYR A 178 -6.07 -16.99 -6.93
N SER A 179 -6.62 -17.41 -8.08
CA SER A 179 -6.85 -18.81 -8.38
C SER A 179 -5.78 -19.37 -9.31
N LYS A 180 -5.56 -20.69 -9.26
CA LYS A 180 -4.64 -21.40 -10.16
C LYS A 180 -5.07 -21.36 -11.62
N SER A 181 -6.34 -21.05 -11.90
CA SER A 181 -6.88 -20.88 -13.24
C SER A 181 -6.62 -19.49 -13.83
N GLY A 182 -6.20 -18.50 -12.99
CA GLY A 182 -5.84 -17.16 -13.42
C GLY A 182 -6.88 -16.08 -13.11
N ILE A 183 -7.60 -16.20 -12.01
CA ILE A 183 -8.47 -15.15 -11.48
C ILE A 183 -7.70 -14.40 -10.40
N PHE A 184 -7.55 -13.08 -10.54
CA PHE A 184 -6.80 -12.22 -9.61
C PHE A 184 -7.74 -11.26 -8.89
N ILE A 185 -7.65 -11.23 -7.58
CA ILE A 185 -8.51 -10.44 -6.70
C ILE A 185 -7.67 -9.52 -5.84
N ASP A 186 -8.14 -8.28 -5.71
CA ASP A 186 -7.55 -7.27 -4.85
C ASP A 186 -8.65 -6.68 -3.98
N PHE A 187 -8.41 -6.68 -2.66
CA PHE A 187 -9.34 -6.15 -1.67
C PHE A 187 -9.07 -4.66 -1.45
N LYS A 188 -10.14 -3.89 -1.39
CA LYS A 188 -10.10 -2.45 -1.09
C LYS A 188 -11.09 -2.14 0.00
N THR A 189 -10.72 -1.26 0.92
CA THR A 189 -11.65 -0.78 1.94
C THR A 189 -12.05 0.66 1.66
N LYS A 190 -13.33 0.96 1.81
CA LYS A 190 -13.89 2.31 1.68
C LYS A 190 -15.00 2.53 2.71
N ASP A 191 -15.41 3.77 2.90
CA ASP A 191 -16.54 4.12 3.75
C ASP A 191 -17.81 4.30 2.93
N ASN A 192 -18.95 4.01 3.57
CA ASN A 192 -20.28 4.31 3.06
C ASN A 192 -20.51 3.67 1.69
N LEU A 193 -20.34 2.36 1.59
CA LEU A 193 -20.51 1.60 0.34
C LEU A 193 -21.98 1.30 0.01
N GLU A 194 -22.88 1.37 0.98
CA GLU A 194 -24.30 1.07 0.78
C GLU A 194 -24.89 1.88 -0.38
N GLY A 195 -25.54 1.18 -1.30
CA GLY A 195 -26.19 1.77 -2.48
C GLY A 195 -25.24 2.33 -3.55
N LYS A 196 -23.92 2.16 -3.41
CA LYS A 196 -22.97 2.63 -4.43
C LYS A 196 -22.82 1.62 -5.58
N ASP A 197 -22.59 2.17 -6.77
CA ASP A 197 -22.21 1.40 -7.95
C ASP A 197 -20.72 1.04 -7.89
N PRO A 198 -20.33 -0.25 -7.86
CA PRO A 198 -18.92 -0.66 -7.81
C PRO A 198 -18.11 -0.18 -9.03
N ALA A 199 -18.74 -0.01 -10.20
CA ALA A 199 -18.05 0.51 -11.38
C ALA A 199 -17.54 1.96 -11.21
N LYS A 200 -18.14 2.74 -10.30
CA LYS A 200 -17.69 4.10 -9.95
C LYS A 200 -16.64 4.15 -8.86
N LEU A 201 -16.29 3.01 -8.28
CA LEU A 201 -15.30 2.91 -7.21
C LEU A 201 -13.91 2.51 -7.73
N VAL A 202 -13.83 2.00 -8.95
CA VAL A 202 -12.58 1.55 -9.58
C VAL A 202 -11.88 2.68 -10.31
N TYR A 203 -10.55 2.59 -10.34
CA TYR A 203 -9.66 3.48 -11.07
C TYR A 203 -8.70 2.65 -11.92
N ASP A 204 -8.11 3.23 -12.96
CA ASP A 204 -7.12 2.55 -13.81
C ASP A 204 -5.96 1.93 -12.99
N GLU A 205 -5.59 2.53 -11.84
CA GLU A 205 -4.57 1.99 -10.94
C GLU A 205 -4.91 0.61 -10.39
N HIS A 206 -6.18 0.33 -10.08
CA HIS A 206 -6.62 -0.99 -9.63
C HIS A 206 -6.50 -2.03 -10.75
N GLY A 207 -6.90 -1.65 -11.97
CA GLY A 207 -6.76 -2.48 -13.15
C GLY A 207 -5.29 -2.76 -13.50
N MET A 208 -4.41 -1.74 -13.39
CA MET A 208 -2.97 -1.89 -13.57
C MET A 208 -2.35 -2.82 -12.52
N GLN A 209 -2.73 -2.68 -11.25
CA GLN A 209 -2.25 -3.52 -10.15
C GLN A 209 -2.55 -5.00 -10.41
N LEU A 210 -3.81 -5.32 -10.70
CA LEU A 210 -4.25 -6.68 -10.98
C LEU A 210 -3.61 -7.26 -12.25
N SER A 211 -3.45 -6.44 -13.30
CA SER A 211 -2.79 -6.88 -14.54
C SER A 211 -1.30 -7.14 -14.36
N ALA A 212 -0.62 -6.31 -13.55
CA ALA A 212 0.78 -6.51 -13.20
C ALA A 212 0.97 -7.76 -12.33
N TYR A 213 0.06 -8.03 -11.40
CA TYR A 213 0.09 -9.25 -10.60
C TYR A 213 -0.06 -10.49 -11.48
N ALA A 214 -1.03 -10.49 -12.40
CA ALA A 214 -1.21 -11.58 -13.35
C ALA A 214 0.05 -11.84 -14.18
N GLN A 215 0.65 -10.79 -14.74
CA GLN A 215 1.91 -10.92 -15.50
C GLN A 215 3.05 -11.45 -14.62
N GLY A 216 3.20 -10.94 -13.40
CA GLY A 216 4.25 -11.34 -12.46
C GLY A 216 4.15 -12.79 -12.03
N CYS A 217 2.94 -13.31 -11.89
CA CYS A 217 2.65 -14.72 -11.61
C CYS A 217 2.66 -15.61 -12.88
N GLY A 218 3.01 -15.07 -14.05
CA GLY A 218 3.17 -15.84 -15.31
C GLY A 218 1.90 -16.02 -16.13
N PHE A 219 0.80 -15.33 -15.79
CA PHE A 219 -0.45 -15.41 -16.56
C PHE A 219 -0.49 -14.34 -17.64
N LYS A 220 -0.68 -14.77 -18.89
CA LYS A 220 -0.82 -13.86 -20.05
C LYS A 220 -2.21 -13.26 -20.19
N LYS A 221 -3.21 -13.95 -19.66
CA LYS A 221 -4.61 -13.54 -19.59
C LYS A 221 -5.10 -13.84 -18.19
N ALA A 222 -5.89 -12.94 -17.63
CA ALA A 222 -6.42 -13.10 -16.30
C ALA A 222 -7.83 -12.51 -16.21
N GLU A 223 -8.69 -13.17 -15.45
CA GLU A 223 -9.87 -12.51 -14.91
C GLU A 223 -9.46 -11.69 -13.70
N ARG A 224 -10.04 -10.53 -13.54
CA ARG A 224 -9.63 -9.56 -12.53
C ARG A 224 -10.83 -9.04 -11.78
N VAL A 225 -10.75 -9.03 -10.46
CA VAL A 225 -11.84 -8.60 -9.60
C VAL A 225 -11.31 -7.64 -8.55
N SER A 226 -11.97 -6.50 -8.40
CA SER A 226 -11.79 -5.61 -7.24
C SER A 226 -12.96 -5.80 -6.29
N ILE A 227 -12.67 -6.16 -5.05
CA ILE A 227 -13.68 -6.36 -4.00
C ILE A 227 -13.55 -5.22 -3.00
N PHE A 228 -14.64 -4.48 -2.80
CA PHE A 228 -14.71 -3.35 -1.87
C PHE A 228 -15.46 -3.77 -0.62
N VAL A 229 -14.82 -3.60 0.55
CA VAL A 229 -15.42 -3.88 1.86
C VAL A 229 -15.61 -2.58 2.61
N ASP A 230 -16.80 -2.35 3.16
CA ASP A 230 -17.06 -1.16 3.97
C ASP A 230 -16.30 -1.25 5.30
N ARG A 231 -15.62 -0.14 5.68
CA ARG A 231 -14.82 -0.11 6.90
C ARG A 231 -15.66 -0.11 8.17
N LYS A 232 -16.85 0.43 8.12
CA LYS A 232 -17.75 0.56 9.28
C LYS A 232 -18.64 -0.66 9.43
N ASP A 233 -19.07 -1.23 8.30
CA ASP A 233 -19.89 -2.45 8.26
C ASP A 233 -19.29 -3.44 7.26
N THR A 234 -18.50 -4.37 7.75
CA THR A 234 -17.79 -5.36 6.93
C THR A 234 -18.70 -6.39 6.27
N GLU A 235 -20.03 -6.32 6.47
CA GLU A 235 -21.02 -7.14 5.76
C GLU A 235 -21.47 -6.47 4.45
N ILE A 236 -21.21 -5.16 4.28
CA ILE A 236 -21.47 -4.43 3.03
C ILE A 236 -20.25 -4.59 2.11
N ILE A 237 -20.40 -5.40 1.08
CA ILE A 237 -19.34 -5.78 0.14
C ILE A 237 -19.84 -5.57 -1.29
N LEU A 238 -19.02 -4.91 -2.11
CA LEU A 238 -19.30 -4.67 -3.51
C LEU A 238 -18.21 -5.31 -4.37
N TYR A 239 -18.61 -5.82 -5.52
CA TYR A 239 -17.75 -6.58 -6.44
C TYR A 239 -17.71 -5.91 -7.80
N HIS A 240 -16.52 -5.72 -8.35
CA HIS A 240 -16.31 -5.24 -9.71
C HIS A 240 -15.46 -6.24 -10.48
N VAL A 241 -16.08 -6.92 -11.44
CA VAL A 241 -15.37 -7.79 -12.39
C VAL A 241 -14.94 -6.95 -13.59
N TRP A 242 -13.64 -6.90 -13.83
CA TRP A 242 -13.07 -6.13 -14.94
C TRP A 242 -13.34 -6.83 -16.27
N ASP A 243 -13.62 -6.06 -17.31
CA ASP A 243 -13.71 -6.61 -18.67
C ASP A 243 -12.34 -7.18 -19.12
N LYS A 244 -12.38 -8.23 -19.95
CA LYS A 244 -11.16 -8.93 -20.41
C LYS A 244 -10.31 -8.07 -21.35
N GLU A 245 -10.94 -7.16 -22.09
CA GLU A 245 -10.28 -6.32 -23.08
C GLU A 245 -9.40 -5.26 -22.43
N SER A 246 -9.83 -4.72 -21.29
CA SER A 246 -9.07 -3.72 -20.53
C SER A 246 -7.75 -4.27 -19.94
N HIS A 247 -7.56 -5.60 -19.88
CA HIS A 247 -6.32 -6.20 -19.36
C HIS A 247 -5.10 -5.71 -20.15
N THR A 248 -5.14 -5.77 -21.45
CA THR A 248 -4.03 -5.35 -22.33
C THR A 248 -3.73 -3.86 -22.15
N LYS A 249 -4.77 -3.02 -22.06
CA LYS A 249 -4.63 -1.58 -21.80
C LYS A 249 -3.91 -1.33 -20.46
N HIS A 250 -4.43 -1.91 -19.38
CA HIS A 250 -3.89 -1.71 -18.03
C HIS A 250 -2.46 -2.24 -17.88
N LEU A 251 -2.17 -3.40 -18.47
CA LEU A 251 -0.82 -3.95 -18.49
C LEU A 251 0.14 -3.06 -19.28
N GLY A 252 -0.28 -2.54 -20.43
CA GLY A 252 0.49 -1.58 -21.22
C GLY A 252 0.80 -0.29 -20.43
N MET A 253 -0.21 0.25 -19.74
CA MET A 253 -0.04 1.42 -18.86
C MET A 253 0.99 1.12 -17.76
N PHE A 254 0.86 -0.01 -17.06
CA PHE A 254 1.80 -0.40 -16.01
C PHE A 254 3.24 -0.55 -16.55
N ASN A 255 3.43 -1.24 -17.66
CA ASN A 255 4.76 -1.44 -18.24
C ASN A 255 5.43 -0.12 -18.64
N ASN A 256 4.68 0.85 -19.18
CA ASN A 256 5.22 2.18 -19.48
C ASN A 256 5.66 2.92 -18.19
N ILE A 257 4.90 2.79 -17.10
CA ILE A 257 5.25 3.41 -15.83
C ILE A 257 6.47 2.70 -15.20
N LEU A 258 6.59 1.39 -15.35
CA LEU A 258 7.75 0.62 -14.91
C LEU A 258 9.03 1.12 -15.61
N GLU A 259 9.00 1.30 -16.94
CA GLU A 259 10.14 1.82 -17.68
C GLU A 259 10.46 3.28 -17.25
N TYR A 260 9.44 4.11 -17.10
CA TYR A 260 9.63 5.46 -16.57
C TYR A 260 10.27 5.42 -15.16
N TRP A 261 9.80 4.52 -14.27
CA TRP A 261 10.33 4.37 -12.92
C TRP A 261 11.81 3.97 -12.95
N LYS A 262 12.20 2.99 -13.78
CA LYS A 262 13.59 2.55 -13.94
C LYS A 262 14.51 3.70 -14.33
N LEU A 263 14.10 4.50 -15.31
CA LEU A 263 14.82 5.68 -15.78
C LEU A 263 14.89 6.77 -14.70
N ALA A 264 13.76 7.14 -14.11
CA ALA A 264 13.67 8.19 -13.10
C ALA A 264 14.47 7.86 -11.81
N LYS A 265 14.53 6.58 -11.43
CA LYS A 265 15.28 6.12 -10.25
C LYS A 265 16.72 5.72 -10.60
N ASN A 266 17.09 5.74 -11.88
CA ASN A 266 18.38 5.23 -12.38
C ASN A 266 18.69 3.86 -11.75
N TYR A 267 17.70 2.95 -11.86
CA TYR A 267 17.77 1.61 -11.29
C TYR A 267 16.93 0.61 -12.09
N ASP A 268 17.59 -0.40 -12.59
CA ASP A 268 16.98 -1.58 -13.19
C ASP A 268 17.59 -2.84 -12.54
N SER A 269 16.78 -3.59 -11.81
CA SER A 269 17.19 -4.79 -11.10
C SER A 269 17.42 -5.98 -12.03
N THR A 270 16.97 -5.91 -13.28
CA THR A 270 17.18 -6.98 -14.29
C THR A 270 18.56 -6.91 -14.92
N VAL A 271 19.22 -5.75 -14.84
CA VAL A 271 20.58 -5.57 -15.38
C VAL A 271 21.61 -6.09 -14.37
N LYS A 272 22.28 -7.20 -14.72
CA LYS A 272 23.40 -7.70 -13.91
C LYS A 272 24.50 -6.64 -13.85
N LYS A 273 24.88 -6.21 -12.63
CA LYS A 273 26.06 -5.36 -12.45
C LYS A 273 27.27 -6.11 -12.94
N ASN A 274 27.78 -5.77 -14.13
CA ASN A 274 29.07 -6.24 -14.58
C ASN A 274 30.11 -5.86 -13.52
N GLY A 275 30.71 -6.86 -12.87
CA GLY A 275 31.65 -6.66 -11.78
C GLY A 275 32.77 -5.72 -12.23
N LYS A 276 32.85 -4.55 -11.60
CA LYS A 276 34.01 -3.67 -11.73
C LYS A 276 35.24 -4.49 -11.30
N LYS A 277 36.04 -5.01 -12.25
CA LYS A 277 37.38 -5.50 -11.96
C LYS A 277 38.12 -4.38 -11.22
N LYS A 278 38.41 -4.60 -9.95
CA LYS A 278 39.36 -3.76 -9.21
C LYS A 278 40.70 -3.90 -9.92
N THR A 279 41.08 -2.97 -10.77
CA THR A 279 42.45 -2.80 -11.23
C THR A 279 43.29 -2.51 -10.01
N LYS A 280 44.04 -3.52 -9.54
CA LYS A 280 45.12 -3.30 -8.57
C LYS A 280 46.12 -2.34 -9.22
N LYS A 281 46.19 -1.10 -8.77
CA LYS A 281 47.35 -0.24 -9.05
C LYS A 281 48.54 -0.85 -8.31
N THR A 282 49.38 -1.54 -9.05
CA THR A 282 50.71 -1.87 -8.61
C THR A 282 51.49 -0.55 -8.50
N LYS A 283 51.85 -0.16 -7.29
CA LYS A 283 52.87 0.89 -7.09
C LYS A 283 54.22 0.27 -7.38
N THR A 284 54.87 0.76 -8.39
CA THR A 284 56.32 0.69 -8.59
C THR A 284 56.97 1.79 -7.84
#